data_08b41c18c8e1ff724b0c4df3a0f7de45
#
_entry.id   08b41c18c8e1ff724b0c4df3a0f7de45
#
_cell.length_a   1.000
_cell.length_b   1.000
_cell.length_c   1.000
_cell.angle_alpha   90.00
_cell.angle_beta   90.00
_cell.angle_gamma   90.00
#
_symmetry.space_group_name_H-M   'P 1'
#
loop_
_entity.id
_entity.type
_entity.pdbx_description
1 polymer ?
#
loop_
_entity_poly.entity_id
_entity_poly.type
_entity_poly.pdbx_seq_one_letter_code
_entity_poly.pdbx_strand_id
1 'polypeptide(L)'
;MKKILVTLILGILFVGNAQTFAQNLSPERKQAVDSLALEKVRDLSKYIKIVGSKDTPWSEANRVIERAEELFAPDAEIGVSSLSSNEVMYYKVRQYLERLMRLNYDRVEIDWYKIEYVSDLQRQPDGTYVGVITVFQTFKGYDKEGRLIYQDTTKKDITVYVKRKETQIGGRTIGFWDVLLGDMRVKETSH
;
A
#
# COMPACT_ATOMS: atom_id res chain seq x y z
N MET A 1 28.90 -33.12 -71.71
CA MET A 1 27.67 -33.04 -70.92
C MET A 1 28.05 -32.95 -69.44
N LYS A 2 28.08 -31.75 -68.89
CA LYS A 2 28.41 -31.47 -67.45
C LYS A 2 27.13 -31.42 -66.66
N LYS A 3 26.94 -32.33 -65.71
CA LYS A 3 25.80 -32.28 -64.74
C LYS A 3 26.15 -31.36 -63.63
N ILE A 4 25.39 -30.25 -63.46
CA ILE A 4 25.50 -29.33 -62.36
C ILE A 4 24.63 -29.90 -61.26
N LEU A 5 25.27 -30.27 -60.12
CA LEU A 5 24.59 -30.67 -58.90
C LEU A 5 24.27 -29.43 -58.08
N VAL A 6 23.02 -29.07 -58.01
CA VAL A 6 22.52 -27.94 -57.15
C VAL A 6 22.21 -28.51 -55.76
N THR A 7 23.06 -28.22 -54.78
CA THR A 7 22.84 -28.61 -53.39
C THR A 7 21.98 -27.52 -52.71
N LEU A 8 20.73 -27.86 -52.45
CA LEU A 8 19.79 -27.01 -51.74
C LEU A 8 20.08 -27.11 -50.23
N ILE A 9 20.69 -26.05 -49.66
CA ILE A 9 20.89 -25.96 -48.21
C ILE A 9 19.60 -25.42 -47.60
N LEU A 10 18.85 -26.30 -46.93
CA LEU A 10 17.66 -25.98 -46.18
C LEU A 10 18.08 -25.41 -44.80
N GLY A 11 18.14 -24.09 -44.68
CA GLY A 11 18.40 -23.42 -43.41
C GLY A 11 17.19 -23.53 -42.48
N ILE A 12 17.28 -24.42 -41.48
CA ILE A 12 16.27 -24.49 -40.41
C ILE A 12 16.49 -23.30 -39.46
N LEU A 13 15.67 -22.26 -39.60
CA LEU A 13 15.55 -21.20 -38.64
C LEU A 13 14.89 -21.76 -37.37
N PHE A 14 15.69 -22.09 -36.35
CA PHE A 14 15.22 -22.30 -35.00
C PHE A 14 14.77 -20.94 -34.44
N VAL A 15 13.50 -20.62 -34.63
CA VAL A 15 12.85 -19.57 -33.86
C VAL A 15 12.69 -20.13 -32.44
N GLY A 16 13.66 -19.85 -31.59
CA GLY A 16 13.56 -20.13 -30.17
C GLY A 16 12.40 -19.30 -29.59
N ASN A 17 11.26 -19.93 -29.40
CA ASN A 17 10.19 -19.38 -28.56
C ASN A 17 10.73 -19.25 -27.13
N ALA A 18 11.29 -18.10 -26.78
CA ALA A 18 11.49 -17.72 -25.42
C ALA A 18 10.08 -17.51 -24.82
N GLN A 19 9.49 -18.61 -24.35
CA GLN A 19 8.35 -18.54 -23.47
C GLN A 19 8.83 -17.85 -22.21
N THR A 20 8.64 -16.54 -22.14
CA THR A 20 8.64 -15.80 -20.89
C THR A 20 7.53 -16.42 -20.04
N PHE A 21 7.90 -17.39 -19.21
CA PHE A 21 7.01 -17.87 -18.14
C PHE A 21 6.71 -16.66 -17.28
N ALA A 22 5.55 -16.06 -17.51
CA ALA A 22 4.97 -15.10 -16.61
C ALA A 22 4.83 -15.81 -15.26
N GLN A 23 5.80 -15.62 -14.35
CA GLN A 23 5.79 -16.26 -13.04
C GLN A 23 4.60 -15.67 -12.27
N ASN A 24 3.48 -16.35 -12.34
CA ASN A 24 2.39 -16.10 -11.40
C ASN A 24 2.91 -16.41 -10.00
N LEU A 25 2.44 -15.64 -9.01
CA LEU A 25 2.75 -15.93 -7.61
C LEU A 25 2.27 -17.37 -7.31
N SER A 26 3.17 -18.21 -6.78
CA SER A 26 2.73 -19.50 -6.25
C SER A 26 1.77 -19.27 -5.08
N PRO A 27 0.88 -20.23 -4.74
CA PRO A 27 -0.04 -20.08 -3.60
C PRO A 27 0.66 -19.71 -2.30
N GLU A 28 1.81 -20.30 -2.00
CA GLU A 28 2.60 -20.01 -0.79
C GLU A 28 3.15 -18.60 -0.82
N ARG A 29 3.62 -18.12 -1.98
CA ARG A 29 4.11 -16.75 -2.15
C ARG A 29 2.98 -15.75 -2.06
N LYS A 30 1.82 -16.06 -2.63
CA LYS A 30 0.62 -15.23 -2.50
C LYS A 30 0.27 -15.05 -1.02
N GLN A 31 0.20 -16.13 -0.25
CA GLN A 31 -0.08 -16.09 1.18
C GLN A 31 0.95 -15.24 1.96
N ALA A 32 2.24 -15.37 1.64
CA ALA A 32 3.29 -14.58 2.29
C ALA A 32 3.14 -13.08 1.96
N VAL A 33 2.83 -12.73 0.72
CA VAL A 33 2.58 -11.36 0.28
C VAL A 33 1.33 -10.78 0.93
N ASP A 34 0.24 -11.54 0.98
CA ASP A 34 -1.02 -11.14 1.64
C ASP A 34 -0.77 -10.85 3.13
N SER A 35 -0.01 -11.72 3.80
CA SER A 35 0.36 -11.54 5.21
C SER A 35 1.19 -10.26 5.42
N LEU A 36 2.18 -10.01 4.56
CA LEU A 36 3.02 -8.81 4.63
C LEU A 36 2.22 -7.54 4.35
N ALA A 37 1.29 -7.56 3.40
CA ALA A 37 0.42 -6.42 3.11
C ALA A 37 -0.47 -6.09 4.31
N LEU A 38 -1.07 -7.10 4.94
CA LEU A 38 -1.87 -6.91 6.15
C LEU A 38 -1.03 -6.41 7.34
N GLU A 39 0.22 -6.86 7.48
CA GLU A 39 1.15 -6.38 8.50
C GLU A 39 1.43 -4.88 8.31
N LYS A 40 1.77 -4.43 7.10
CA LYS A 40 1.98 -3.02 6.79
C LYS A 40 0.76 -2.14 7.09
N VAL A 41 -0.44 -2.62 6.79
CA VAL A 41 -1.69 -1.92 7.11
C VAL A 41 -1.88 -1.82 8.63
N ARG A 42 -1.59 -2.87 9.39
CA ARG A 42 -1.62 -2.84 10.87
C ARG A 42 -0.58 -1.88 11.45
N ASP A 43 0.61 -1.84 10.88
CA ASP A 43 1.65 -0.91 11.31
C ASP A 43 1.27 0.54 11.01
N LEU A 44 0.70 0.82 9.84
CA LEU A 44 0.14 2.12 9.53
C LEU A 44 -0.94 2.54 10.54
N SER A 45 -1.84 1.63 10.92
CA SER A 45 -2.85 1.91 11.97
C SER A 45 -2.21 2.31 13.30
N LYS A 46 -1.15 1.60 13.73
CA LYS A 46 -0.40 1.95 14.95
C LYS A 46 0.27 3.32 14.82
N TYR A 47 0.90 3.62 13.67
CA TYR A 47 1.57 4.90 13.44
C TYR A 47 0.57 6.07 13.44
N ILE A 48 -0.58 5.91 12.79
CA ILE A 48 -1.66 6.90 12.81
C ILE A 48 -2.12 7.17 14.25
N LYS A 49 -2.28 6.13 15.07
CA LYS A 49 -2.68 6.26 16.48
C LYS A 49 -1.63 7.02 17.30
N ILE A 50 -0.33 6.71 17.12
CA ILE A 50 0.76 7.40 17.81
C ILE A 50 0.82 8.87 17.39
N VAL A 51 0.80 9.15 16.08
CA VAL A 51 0.89 10.51 15.54
C VAL A 51 -0.33 11.35 15.90
N GLY A 52 -1.53 10.74 15.95
CA GLY A 52 -2.77 11.43 16.33
C GLY A 52 -2.92 11.68 17.83
N SER A 53 -2.16 10.96 18.66
CA SER A 53 -2.20 11.12 20.11
C SER A 53 -1.61 12.47 20.54
N LYS A 54 -2.32 13.22 21.39
CA LYS A 54 -1.86 14.50 21.95
C LYS A 54 -0.78 14.34 23.01
N ASP A 55 -0.62 13.14 23.54
CA ASP A 55 0.42 12.81 24.52
C ASP A 55 1.77 12.46 23.87
N THR A 56 1.80 12.28 22.54
CA THR A 56 3.03 11.96 21.82
C THR A 56 3.88 13.21 21.60
N PRO A 57 5.14 13.23 22.09
CA PRO A 57 6.06 14.35 21.84
C PRO A 57 6.30 14.57 20.33
N TRP A 58 6.43 15.82 19.90
CA TRP A 58 6.66 16.19 18.49
C TRP A 58 7.86 15.46 17.85
N SER A 59 8.95 15.29 18.60
CA SER A 59 10.14 14.60 18.11
C SER A 59 9.89 13.12 17.86
N GLU A 60 9.05 12.48 18.66
CA GLU A 60 8.65 11.09 18.47
C GLU A 60 7.67 10.96 17.31
N ALA A 61 6.64 11.81 17.26
CA ALA A 61 5.68 11.83 16.18
C ALA A 61 6.35 12.00 14.81
N ASN A 62 7.35 12.89 14.68
CA ASN A 62 8.11 13.05 13.43
C ASN A 62 8.87 11.79 13.02
N ARG A 63 9.51 11.07 13.96
CA ARG A 63 10.17 9.80 13.65
C ARG A 63 9.18 8.73 13.20
N VAL A 64 7.98 8.72 13.80
CA VAL A 64 6.92 7.79 13.39
C VAL A 64 6.37 8.14 12.01
N ILE A 65 6.26 9.43 11.67
CA ILE A 65 5.88 9.89 10.33
C ILE A 65 6.88 9.39 9.27
N GLU A 66 8.18 9.51 9.51
CA GLU A 66 9.22 9.00 8.60
C GLU A 66 9.06 7.49 8.34
N ARG A 67 8.85 6.71 9.41
CA ARG A 67 8.59 5.26 9.29
C ARG A 67 7.28 4.95 8.56
N ALA A 68 6.25 5.75 8.77
CA ALA A 68 4.97 5.57 8.10
C ALA A 68 5.09 5.83 6.59
N GLU A 69 5.89 6.83 6.17
CA GLU A 69 6.15 7.09 4.75
C GLU A 69 6.82 5.91 4.04
N GLU A 70 7.73 5.19 4.72
CA GLU A 70 8.39 4.00 4.19
C GLU A 70 7.42 2.85 3.84
N LEU A 71 6.21 2.86 4.38
CA LEU A 71 5.19 1.88 4.04
C LEU A 71 4.58 2.12 2.66
N PHE A 72 4.68 3.34 2.12
CA PHE A 72 3.96 3.78 0.93
C PHE A 72 4.80 3.79 -0.34
N ALA A 73 4.12 3.63 -1.47
CA ALA A 73 4.68 3.93 -2.77
C ALA A 73 4.92 5.45 -2.90
N PRO A 74 5.88 5.87 -3.73
CA PRO A 74 6.09 7.28 -4.03
C PRO A 74 4.78 7.95 -4.47
N ASP A 75 4.60 9.19 -4.04
CA ASP A 75 3.46 10.04 -4.39
C ASP A 75 2.07 9.57 -3.93
N ALA A 76 1.98 8.53 -3.10
CA ALA A 76 0.71 8.08 -2.54
C ALA A 76 -0.04 9.18 -1.79
N GLU A 77 -1.38 9.13 -1.87
CA GLU A 77 -2.28 10.11 -1.28
C GLU A 77 -3.30 9.46 -0.34
N ILE A 78 -3.65 10.17 0.71
CA ILE A 78 -4.64 9.74 1.69
C ILE A 78 -5.86 10.65 1.61
N GLY A 79 -7.02 10.05 1.32
CA GLY A 79 -8.31 10.70 1.33
C GLY A 79 -8.81 10.95 2.74
N VAL A 80 -9.33 12.15 2.97
CA VAL A 80 -9.96 12.58 4.21
C VAL A 80 -11.34 13.14 3.88
N SER A 81 -12.33 12.65 4.57
CA SER A 81 -13.70 13.16 4.56
C SER A 81 -14.12 13.59 5.97
N SER A 82 -15.19 14.31 6.08
CA SER A 82 -15.85 14.63 7.34
C SER A 82 -17.35 14.67 7.15
N LEU A 83 -18.10 14.56 8.25
CA LEU A 83 -19.56 14.66 8.21
C LEU A 83 -20.06 16.08 7.89
N SER A 84 -19.19 17.09 8.02
CA SER A 84 -19.50 18.48 7.72
C SER A 84 -19.21 18.88 6.26
N SER A 85 -18.64 18.00 5.46
CA SER A 85 -18.28 18.27 4.06
C SER A 85 -18.58 17.06 3.19
N ASN A 86 -19.23 17.30 2.06
CA ASN A 86 -19.44 16.28 1.03
C ASN A 86 -18.19 16.04 0.15
N GLU A 87 -17.11 16.81 0.38
CA GLU A 87 -15.88 16.70 -0.41
C GLU A 87 -14.86 15.85 0.30
N VAL A 88 -14.18 14.99 -0.47
CA VAL A 88 -13.00 14.25 -0.03
C VAL A 88 -11.76 15.04 -0.41
N MET A 89 -10.98 15.41 0.58
CA MET A 89 -9.68 16.07 0.38
C MET A 89 -8.57 15.03 0.34
N TYR A 90 -7.60 15.18 -0.57
CA TYR A 90 -6.47 14.28 -0.71
C TYR A 90 -5.19 14.98 -0.27
N TYR A 91 -4.38 14.28 0.51
CA TYR A 91 -3.12 14.78 1.05
C TYR A 91 -2.01 13.77 0.78
N LYS A 92 -0.80 14.25 0.49
CA LYS A 92 0.39 13.40 0.53
C LYS A 92 0.54 12.79 1.93
N VAL A 93 1.11 11.59 2.02
CA VAL A 93 1.21 10.82 3.27
C VAL A 93 1.73 11.68 4.43
N ARG A 94 2.88 12.36 4.25
CA ARG A 94 3.45 13.27 5.25
C ARG A 94 2.48 14.36 5.65
N GLN A 95 1.87 15.04 4.69
CA GLN A 95 0.94 16.14 4.94
C GLN A 95 -0.28 15.67 5.76
N TYR A 96 -0.80 14.48 5.44
CA TYR A 96 -1.90 13.88 6.22
C TYR A 96 -1.49 13.62 7.66
N LEU A 97 -0.33 13.01 7.89
CA LEU A 97 0.16 12.67 9.23
C LEU A 97 0.49 13.94 10.05
N GLU A 98 1.13 14.94 9.45
CA GLU A 98 1.38 16.22 10.10
C GLU A 98 0.06 16.94 10.45
N ARG A 99 -0.98 16.79 9.61
CA ARG A 99 -2.30 17.33 9.89
C ARG A 99 -2.94 16.67 11.12
N LEU A 100 -2.75 15.34 11.31
CA LEU A 100 -3.24 14.65 12.51
C LEU A 100 -2.65 15.23 13.80
N MET A 101 -1.35 15.56 13.79
CA MET A 101 -0.70 16.21 14.94
C MET A 101 -1.34 17.56 15.31
N ARG A 102 -1.87 18.27 14.31
CA ARG A 102 -2.38 19.65 14.43
C ARG A 102 -3.90 19.73 14.60
N LEU A 103 -4.60 18.60 14.69
CA LEU A 103 -6.04 18.60 14.92
C LEU A 103 -6.38 19.37 16.22
N ASN A 104 -7.41 20.20 16.15
CA ASN A 104 -7.83 21.05 17.27
C ASN A 104 -8.78 20.31 18.22
N TYR A 105 -8.28 19.23 18.82
CA TYR A 105 -8.92 18.47 19.89
C TYR A 105 -7.94 18.32 21.03
N ASP A 106 -8.43 18.23 22.26
CA ASP A 106 -7.58 17.99 23.43
C ASP A 106 -7.20 16.50 23.56
N ARG A 107 -8.05 15.60 23.05
CA ARG A 107 -7.76 14.17 22.90
C ARG A 107 -8.33 13.66 21.58
N VAL A 108 -7.57 12.81 20.91
CA VAL A 108 -7.96 12.14 19.66
C VAL A 108 -7.81 10.64 19.83
N GLU A 109 -8.83 9.91 19.38
CA GLU A 109 -8.80 8.45 19.27
C GLU A 109 -9.05 8.07 17.81
N ILE A 110 -8.16 7.26 17.25
CA ILE A 110 -8.28 6.72 15.89
C ILE A 110 -8.07 5.23 15.97
N ASP A 111 -9.14 4.49 15.70
CA ASP A 111 -9.11 3.03 15.76
C ASP A 111 -9.54 2.41 14.43
N TRP A 112 -8.73 1.48 13.94
CA TRP A 112 -9.07 0.63 12.80
C TRP A 112 -9.59 -0.70 13.33
N TYR A 113 -10.90 -0.86 13.33
CA TYR A 113 -11.58 -2.00 13.97
C TYR A 113 -11.80 -3.19 13.02
N LYS A 114 -11.68 -2.99 11.71
CA LYS A 114 -11.83 -4.05 10.71
C LYS A 114 -10.88 -3.81 9.54
N ILE A 115 -10.15 -4.85 9.17
CA ILE A 115 -9.25 -4.86 8.01
C ILE A 115 -9.63 -6.06 7.16
N GLU A 116 -10.07 -5.84 5.93
CA GLU A 116 -10.51 -6.87 4.99
C GLU A 116 -9.64 -6.88 3.74
N TYR A 117 -9.18 -8.05 3.33
CA TYR A 117 -8.56 -8.22 2.02
C TYR A 117 -9.67 -8.40 0.99
N VAL A 118 -9.81 -7.44 0.07
CA VAL A 118 -11.00 -7.34 -0.79
C VAL A 118 -10.77 -7.91 -2.18
N SER A 119 -9.55 -7.87 -2.69
CA SER A 119 -9.28 -8.33 -4.05
C SER A 119 -8.06 -9.23 -4.14
N ASP A 120 -8.14 -10.21 -5.03
CA ASP A 120 -6.96 -10.93 -5.46
C ASP A 120 -5.96 -9.99 -6.14
N LEU A 121 -4.68 -10.27 -5.93
CA LEU A 121 -3.59 -9.56 -6.59
C LEU A 121 -3.66 -9.76 -8.11
N GLN A 122 -3.87 -8.67 -8.83
CA GLN A 122 -3.92 -8.65 -10.30
C GLN A 122 -2.56 -8.27 -10.86
N ARG A 123 -2.02 -9.12 -11.72
CA ARG A 123 -0.74 -8.85 -12.39
C ARG A 123 -0.91 -7.76 -13.44
N GLN A 124 -0.06 -6.73 -13.37
CA GLN A 124 0.00 -5.64 -14.34
C GLN A 124 0.98 -5.96 -15.49
N PRO A 125 0.89 -5.25 -16.63
CA PRO A 125 1.80 -5.45 -17.76
C PRO A 125 3.29 -5.25 -17.43
N ASP A 126 3.62 -4.39 -16.46
CA ASP A 126 4.98 -4.13 -15.99
C ASP A 126 5.51 -5.20 -15.00
N GLY A 127 4.70 -6.23 -14.72
CA GLY A 127 5.04 -7.30 -13.79
C GLY A 127 4.75 -7.01 -12.32
N THR A 128 4.27 -5.82 -11.98
CA THR A 128 3.76 -5.47 -10.65
C THR A 128 2.43 -6.18 -10.41
N TYR A 129 2.15 -6.55 -9.15
CA TYR A 129 0.82 -7.00 -8.76
C TYR A 129 0.13 -5.89 -7.95
N VAL A 130 -1.16 -5.71 -8.19
CA VAL A 130 -1.98 -4.69 -7.52
C VAL A 130 -3.19 -5.36 -6.89
N GLY A 131 -3.45 -5.00 -5.64
CA GLY A 131 -4.63 -5.42 -4.89
C GLY A 131 -5.21 -4.27 -4.08
N VAL A 132 -6.30 -4.54 -3.38
CA VAL A 132 -6.98 -3.57 -2.53
C VAL A 132 -7.29 -4.19 -1.18
N ILE A 133 -7.01 -3.45 -0.11
CA ILE A 133 -7.41 -3.78 1.26
C ILE A 133 -8.41 -2.73 1.73
N THR A 134 -9.57 -3.16 2.20
CA THR A 134 -10.53 -2.27 2.83
C THR A 134 -10.32 -2.21 4.32
N VAL A 135 -10.32 -1.00 4.87
CA VAL A 135 -10.24 -0.73 6.31
C VAL A 135 -11.43 0.10 6.77
N PHE A 136 -11.84 -0.15 8.00
CA PHE A 136 -12.89 0.60 8.69
C PHE A 136 -12.27 1.31 9.88
N GLN A 137 -12.35 2.63 9.87
CA GLN A 137 -11.75 3.52 10.86
C GLN A 137 -12.83 4.25 11.62
N THR A 138 -12.72 4.31 12.94
CA THR A 138 -13.46 5.25 13.77
C THR A 138 -12.52 6.36 14.20
N PHE A 139 -12.96 7.59 14.05
CA PHE A 139 -12.33 8.79 14.59
C PHE A 139 -13.19 9.38 15.69
N LYS A 140 -12.56 9.77 16.81
CA LYS A 140 -13.21 10.49 17.92
C LYS A 140 -12.35 11.65 18.39
N GLY A 141 -12.98 12.81 18.54
CA GLY A 141 -12.35 14.03 19.06
C GLY A 141 -13.04 14.48 20.34
N TYR A 142 -12.25 14.84 21.35
CA TYR A 142 -12.72 15.23 22.67
C TYR A 142 -12.20 16.61 23.06
N ASP A 143 -12.98 17.32 23.89
CA ASP A 143 -12.58 18.59 24.51
C ASP A 143 -11.79 18.39 25.82
N LYS A 144 -11.42 19.50 26.48
CA LYS A 144 -10.66 19.54 27.76
C LYS A 144 -11.37 18.83 28.90
N GLU A 145 -12.69 18.87 28.91
CA GLU A 145 -13.54 18.23 29.92
C GLU A 145 -13.73 16.73 29.64
N GLY A 146 -13.13 16.21 28.53
CA GLY A 146 -13.25 14.81 28.11
C GLY A 146 -14.57 14.47 27.45
N ARG A 147 -15.37 15.47 27.03
CA ARG A 147 -16.63 15.26 26.31
C ARG A 147 -16.33 14.96 24.85
N LEU A 148 -17.02 13.96 24.30
CA LEU A 148 -16.97 13.64 22.87
C LEU A 148 -17.65 14.77 22.08
N ILE A 149 -16.89 15.47 21.25
CA ILE A 149 -17.39 16.61 20.44
C ILE A 149 -17.44 16.30 18.94
N TYR A 150 -16.76 15.25 18.51
CA TYR A 150 -16.83 14.76 17.13
C TYR A 150 -16.59 13.25 17.06
N GLN A 151 -17.36 12.58 16.23
CA GLN A 151 -17.14 11.16 15.88
C GLN A 151 -17.56 10.92 14.44
N ASP A 152 -16.78 10.13 13.73
CA ASP A 152 -17.19 9.52 12.45
C ASP A 152 -16.65 8.10 12.31
N THR A 153 -17.22 7.39 11.34
CA THR A 153 -16.75 6.11 10.87
C THR A 153 -16.51 6.21 9.37
N THR A 154 -15.31 5.86 8.94
CA THR A 154 -14.91 5.94 7.53
C THR A 154 -14.47 4.58 7.02
N LYS A 155 -15.06 4.17 5.89
CA LYS A 155 -14.60 3.03 5.09
C LYS A 155 -13.62 3.53 4.06
N LYS A 156 -12.42 2.94 4.00
CA LYS A 156 -11.36 3.32 3.05
C LYS A 156 -10.81 2.11 2.33
N ASP A 157 -10.52 2.28 1.05
CA ASP A 157 -9.75 1.31 0.27
C ASP A 157 -8.29 1.75 0.17
N ILE A 158 -7.37 0.85 0.46
CA ILE A 158 -5.93 1.03 0.34
C ILE A 158 -5.44 0.19 -0.83
N THR A 159 -4.86 0.82 -1.83
CA THR A 159 -4.18 0.12 -2.91
C THR A 159 -2.91 -0.54 -2.38
N VAL A 160 -2.63 -1.75 -2.80
CA VAL A 160 -1.40 -2.48 -2.45
C VAL A 160 -0.64 -2.80 -3.73
N TYR A 161 0.62 -2.41 -3.78
CA TYR A 161 1.56 -2.74 -4.85
C TYR A 161 2.54 -3.80 -4.39
N VAL A 162 2.72 -4.84 -5.20
CA VAL A 162 3.68 -5.91 -4.94
C VAL A 162 4.61 -6.02 -6.12
N LYS A 163 5.89 -5.76 -5.90
CA LYS A 163 6.90 -5.74 -6.95
C LYS A 163 8.07 -6.64 -6.58
N ARG A 164 8.56 -7.40 -7.56
CA ARG A 164 9.79 -8.14 -7.37
C ARG A 164 10.98 -7.18 -7.40
N LYS A 165 11.80 -7.23 -6.36
CA LYS A 165 13.09 -6.54 -6.28
C LYS A 165 14.21 -7.54 -6.15
N GLU A 166 15.41 -7.14 -6.53
CA GLU A 166 16.62 -7.91 -6.39
C GLU A 166 17.67 -7.09 -5.64
N THR A 167 18.40 -7.73 -4.77
CA THR A 167 19.52 -7.14 -4.05
C THR A 167 20.73 -8.08 -4.11
N GLN A 168 21.92 -7.51 -3.99
CA GLN A 168 23.16 -8.29 -3.91
C GLN A 168 23.61 -8.42 -2.46
N ILE A 169 23.74 -9.64 -1.96
CA ILE A 169 24.27 -9.96 -0.65
C ILE A 169 25.40 -10.97 -0.80
N GLY A 170 26.62 -10.61 -0.39
CA GLY A 170 27.79 -11.49 -0.47
C GLY A 170 28.09 -11.97 -1.90
N GLY A 171 27.88 -11.12 -2.92
CA GLY A 171 28.12 -11.46 -4.33
C GLY A 171 27.01 -12.33 -4.97
N ARG A 172 25.92 -12.63 -4.26
CA ARG A 172 24.76 -13.37 -4.78
C ARG A 172 23.58 -12.43 -4.96
N THR A 173 22.91 -12.54 -6.12
CA THR A 173 21.64 -11.84 -6.36
C THR A 173 20.50 -12.58 -5.64
N ILE A 174 19.82 -11.91 -4.72
CA ILE A 174 18.67 -12.43 -4.01
C ILE A 174 17.44 -11.64 -4.44
N GLY A 175 16.44 -12.34 -4.98
CA GLY A 175 15.14 -11.75 -5.32
C GLY A 175 14.18 -11.85 -4.14
N PHE A 176 13.45 -10.75 -3.87
CA PHE A 176 12.38 -10.69 -2.87
C PHE A 176 11.19 -9.92 -3.40
N TRP A 177 10.04 -10.07 -2.73
CA TRP A 177 8.84 -9.31 -3.02
C TRP A 177 8.76 -8.12 -2.07
N ASP A 178 8.72 -6.92 -2.66
CA ASP A 178 8.50 -5.68 -1.93
C ASP A 178 7.02 -5.33 -1.99
N VAL A 179 6.43 -5.01 -0.85
CA VAL A 179 5.02 -4.63 -0.72
C VAL A 179 4.97 -3.18 -0.28
N LEU A 180 4.26 -2.34 -1.03
CA LEU A 180 4.05 -0.94 -0.71
C LEU A 180 2.56 -0.62 -0.72
N LEU A 181 2.13 0.22 0.21
CA LEU A 181 0.79 0.80 0.23
C LEU A 181 0.74 1.94 -0.80
N GLY A 182 -0.35 2.04 -1.50
CA GLY A 182 -0.64 3.14 -2.42
C GLY A 182 -1.66 4.11 -1.84
N ASP A 183 -2.47 4.67 -2.73
CA ASP A 183 -3.51 5.61 -2.33
C ASP A 183 -4.52 4.98 -1.38
N MET A 184 -4.96 5.79 -0.42
CA MET A 184 -6.09 5.48 0.45
C MET A 184 -7.29 6.31 0.01
N ARG A 185 -8.30 5.64 -0.55
CA ARG A 185 -9.51 6.28 -1.08
C ARG A 185 -10.68 6.10 -0.11
N VAL A 186 -11.34 7.21 0.24
CA VAL A 186 -12.58 7.16 1.01
C VAL A 186 -13.69 6.56 0.14
N LYS A 187 -14.41 5.61 0.69
CA LYS A 187 -15.58 4.99 0.06
C LYS A 187 -16.89 5.47 0.70
N GLU A 188 -16.88 5.62 2.01
CA GLU A 188 -18.06 5.97 2.78
C GLU A 188 -17.64 6.64 4.09
N THR A 189 -18.44 7.61 4.53
CA THR A 189 -18.31 8.23 5.86
C THR A 189 -19.69 8.28 6.49
N SER A 190 -19.80 7.83 7.74
CA SER A 190 -21.04 7.77 8.51
C SER A 190 -20.82 8.10 9.98
N HIS A 191 -21.93 8.30 10.71
CA HIS A 191 -21.94 8.42 12.17
C HIS A 191 -21.77 7.08 12.85
#